data_6551e8a311e6dc10be0a2eefdbdafdc9
#
_entry.id   6551e8a311e6dc10be0a2eefdbdafdc9
#
_cell.length_a   1.000
_cell.length_b   1.000
_cell.length_c   1.000
_cell.angle_alpha   90.00
_cell.angle_beta   90.00
_cell.angle_gamma   90.00
#
_symmetry.space_group_name_H-M   'P 1'
#
loop_
_entity.id
_entity.type
_entity.pdbx_description
1 polymer ?
#
loop_
_entity_poly.entity_id
_entity_poly.type
_entity_poly.pdbx_seq_one_letter_code
_entity_poly.pdbx_strand_id
1 'polypeptide(L)'
;MTQTLRVTLGQHSRGGVHGVNQDFHGAMLPHEPLRSRKGIAVALADGIGSSPVSQEASAAAVRSFLEDYYATSDAWSVRRSAQRVLGATNAWLHAQTMRSHARFDKDRGYVCTFSALVVKGREVHVLHVGDARIYRLQGTAWEQITEDHRVHLSSVESYLGRALGTGPHIEIDYRCLEAEAGDLYLLATDGAYTHLDAASAHSAVQQFPDDLDAAAQALVDIAQARGSEDDITVQLLRIDGLPQAQPLLGLRQELALPPVLTERMSFEGFRVLRELHVSDRSHVHLAVDEQTGQPLVLKLPSVALRDDTAYLERFVLEEWVAQRLHNPHVLRPYATQRPRTH
;
A
#
# COMPACT_ATOMS: atom_id res chain seq x y z
N MET A 1 -5.39 -14.71 -23.81
CA MET A 1 -5.27 -13.27 -23.48
C MET A 1 -4.81 -13.19 -22.04
N THR A 2 -3.63 -12.64 -21.76
CA THR A 2 -3.17 -12.43 -20.38
C THR A 2 -4.11 -11.46 -19.70
N GLN A 3 -4.82 -11.91 -18.66
CA GLN A 3 -5.62 -11.03 -17.83
C GLN A 3 -4.68 -10.06 -17.12
N THR A 4 -4.91 -8.76 -17.27
CA THR A 4 -4.17 -7.69 -16.59
C THR A 4 -5.03 -7.09 -15.49
N LEU A 5 -4.40 -6.45 -14.51
CA LEU A 5 -5.10 -5.66 -13.51
C LEU A 5 -5.92 -4.56 -14.18
N ARG A 6 -7.23 -4.55 -13.94
CA ARG A 6 -8.15 -3.51 -14.41
C ARG A 6 -9.02 -3.06 -13.25
N VAL A 7 -9.22 -1.77 -13.17
CA VAL A 7 -10.08 -1.13 -12.18
C VAL A 7 -10.95 -0.06 -12.85
N THR A 8 -12.11 0.18 -12.28
CA THR A 8 -12.92 1.38 -12.53
C THR A 8 -12.87 2.25 -11.29
N LEU A 9 -12.63 3.53 -11.48
CA LEU A 9 -12.56 4.54 -10.44
C LEU A 9 -13.68 5.55 -10.65
N GLY A 10 -14.32 5.96 -9.56
CA GLY A 10 -15.19 7.13 -9.52
C GLY A 10 -14.82 8.00 -8.30
N GLN A 11 -14.90 9.31 -8.46
CA GLN A 11 -14.51 10.22 -7.37
C GLN A 11 -15.27 11.54 -7.47
N HIS A 12 -15.66 12.08 -6.32
CA HIS A 12 -16.26 13.39 -6.24
C HIS A 12 -15.89 14.06 -4.92
N SER A 13 -15.68 15.38 -4.94
CA SER A 13 -15.41 16.19 -3.77
C SER A 13 -16.19 17.50 -3.86
N ARG A 14 -16.70 17.94 -2.72
CA ARG A 14 -17.45 19.20 -2.59
C ARG A 14 -17.07 19.89 -1.29
N GLY A 15 -16.72 21.18 -1.37
CA GLY A 15 -16.48 22.00 -0.19
C GLY A 15 -17.75 22.22 0.62
N GLY A 16 -17.58 22.22 1.93
CA GLY A 16 -18.63 22.50 2.93
C GLY A 16 -18.91 23.99 3.08
N VAL A 17 -19.54 24.34 4.21
CA VAL A 17 -19.94 25.73 4.51
C VAL A 17 -18.76 26.65 4.86
N HIS A 18 -17.60 26.11 5.17
CA HIS A 18 -16.43 26.85 5.65
C HIS A 18 -15.58 27.53 4.55
N GLY A 19 -15.97 27.41 3.29
CA GLY A 19 -15.50 28.21 2.15
C GLY A 19 -14.42 27.54 1.32
N VAL A 20 -13.28 27.17 1.85
CA VAL A 20 -12.21 26.49 1.10
C VAL A 20 -12.25 25.02 1.43
N ASN A 21 -12.35 24.20 0.38
CA ASN A 21 -12.30 22.75 0.54
C ASN A 21 -10.89 22.33 1.02
N GLN A 22 -10.82 21.76 2.22
CA GLN A 22 -9.59 21.29 2.87
C GLN A 22 -9.29 19.83 2.57
N ASP A 23 -10.24 19.10 1.97
CA ASP A 23 -10.05 17.78 1.43
C ASP A 23 -9.21 17.80 0.15
N PHE A 24 -8.44 16.77 -0.07
CA PHE A 24 -7.79 16.53 -1.34
C PHE A 24 -7.77 15.03 -1.67
N HIS A 25 -7.98 14.69 -2.93
CA HIS A 25 -7.97 13.32 -3.40
C HIS A 25 -7.29 13.21 -4.76
N GLY A 26 -6.90 11.99 -5.11
CA GLY A 26 -6.33 11.73 -6.43
C GLY A 26 -6.10 10.23 -6.66
N ALA A 27 -5.74 9.93 -7.90
CA ALA A 27 -5.45 8.56 -8.32
C ALA A 27 -4.35 8.52 -9.38
N MET A 28 -3.61 7.41 -9.41
CA MET A 28 -2.64 7.10 -10.45
C MET A 28 -2.96 5.73 -11.04
N LEU A 29 -3.37 5.71 -12.30
CA LEU A 29 -3.66 4.52 -13.09
C LEU A 29 -2.63 4.37 -14.22
N PRO A 30 -1.42 3.91 -13.91
CA PRO A 30 -0.34 3.87 -14.90
C PRO A 30 -0.58 2.83 -15.97
N HIS A 31 0.09 3.03 -17.13
CA HIS A 31 0.17 2.02 -18.18
C HIS A 31 1.25 0.96 -17.83
N GLU A 32 1.24 -0.17 -18.55
CA GLU A 32 2.33 -1.13 -18.47
C GLU A 32 3.65 -0.53 -19.00
N PRO A 33 4.80 -0.88 -18.43
CA PRO A 33 5.01 -1.89 -17.39
C PRO A 33 4.88 -1.37 -15.95
N LEU A 34 4.60 -0.09 -15.76
CA LEU A 34 4.57 0.53 -14.43
C LEU A 34 3.41 0.00 -13.58
N ARG A 35 2.26 -0.30 -14.20
CA ARG A 35 1.10 -0.93 -13.54
C ARG A 35 1.46 -2.27 -12.89
N SER A 36 2.16 -3.14 -13.62
CA SER A 36 2.59 -4.44 -13.07
C SER A 36 3.64 -4.29 -11.97
N ARG A 37 4.51 -3.25 -12.04
CA ARG A 37 5.61 -3.05 -11.09
C ARG A 37 5.18 -2.36 -9.81
N LYS A 38 4.29 -1.38 -9.91
CA LYS A 38 3.89 -0.49 -8.81
C LYS A 38 2.41 -0.58 -8.45
N GLY A 39 1.57 -1.11 -9.33
CA GLY A 39 0.12 -1.16 -9.12
C GLY A 39 -0.61 0.11 -9.51
N ILE A 40 -1.85 0.20 -9.08
CA ILE A 40 -2.75 1.36 -9.21
C ILE A 40 -2.92 1.94 -7.81
N ALA A 41 -2.83 3.25 -7.66
CA ALA A 41 -2.96 3.91 -6.36
C ALA A 41 -4.09 4.94 -6.38
N VAL A 42 -4.89 4.97 -5.32
CA VAL A 42 -5.85 6.04 -5.00
C VAL A 42 -5.57 6.55 -3.61
N ALA A 43 -5.73 7.83 -3.37
CA ALA A 43 -5.47 8.44 -2.08
C ALA A 43 -6.39 9.63 -1.83
N LEU A 44 -6.77 9.82 -0.59
CA LEU A 44 -7.43 11.03 -0.10
C LEU A 44 -6.79 11.48 1.22
N ALA A 45 -6.93 12.75 1.51
CA ALA A 45 -6.51 13.40 2.74
C ALA A 45 -7.52 14.49 3.10
N ASP A 46 -7.80 14.62 4.38
CA ASP A 46 -8.67 15.62 4.98
C ASP A 46 -7.80 16.55 5.82
N GLY A 47 -7.89 17.84 5.57
CA GLY A 47 -7.15 18.87 6.29
C GLY A 47 -7.88 19.28 7.57
N ILE A 48 -7.16 19.53 8.66
CA ILE A 48 -7.79 19.91 9.92
C ILE A 48 -8.53 21.24 9.78
N GLY A 49 -9.84 21.26 10.08
CA GLY A 49 -10.71 22.43 9.92
C GLY A 49 -10.29 23.69 10.67
N SER A 50 -9.54 23.58 11.77
CA SER A 50 -8.99 24.71 12.54
C SER A 50 -7.80 25.41 11.87
N SER A 51 -7.16 24.79 10.86
CA SER A 51 -5.95 25.31 10.24
C SER A 51 -6.24 26.04 8.92
N PRO A 52 -5.73 27.28 8.74
CA PRO A 52 -5.87 28.01 7.46
C PRO A 52 -4.99 27.46 6.34
N VAL A 53 -4.09 26.51 6.61
CA VAL A 53 -3.12 25.92 5.66
C VAL A 53 -3.31 24.41 5.47
N SER A 54 -4.34 23.84 6.05
CA SER A 54 -4.60 22.40 5.97
C SER A 54 -4.90 21.91 4.56
N GLN A 55 -5.53 22.74 3.70
CA GLN A 55 -5.71 22.43 2.28
C GLN A 55 -4.39 22.25 1.53
N GLU A 56 -3.32 22.99 1.93
CA GLU A 56 -2.00 22.78 1.38
C GLU A 56 -1.38 21.48 1.89
N ALA A 57 -1.66 21.12 3.14
CA ALA A 57 -1.18 19.88 3.73
C ALA A 57 -1.83 18.66 3.07
N SER A 58 -3.15 18.63 2.91
CA SER A 58 -3.88 17.54 2.25
C SER A 58 -3.46 17.39 0.78
N ALA A 59 -3.35 18.51 0.05
CA ALA A 59 -2.89 18.51 -1.33
C ALA A 59 -1.43 18.01 -1.46
N ALA A 60 -0.54 18.45 -0.57
CA ALA A 60 0.86 18.00 -0.57
C ALA A 60 0.97 16.51 -0.24
N ALA A 61 0.19 16.02 0.73
CA ALA A 61 0.20 14.61 1.14
C ALA A 61 -0.21 13.68 0.00
N VAL A 62 -1.31 13.97 -0.68
CA VAL A 62 -1.82 13.13 -1.77
C VAL A 62 -0.92 13.24 -3.01
N ARG A 63 -0.53 14.45 -3.42
CA ARG A 63 0.32 14.63 -4.61
C ARG A 63 1.68 13.98 -4.44
N SER A 64 2.38 14.24 -3.33
CA SER A 64 3.69 13.62 -3.10
C SER A 64 3.59 12.09 -3.01
N PHE A 65 2.52 11.55 -2.40
CA PHE A 65 2.32 10.11 -2.39
C PHE A 65 2.16 9.55 -3.80
N LEU A 66 1.28 10.12 -4.61
CA LEU A 66 1.00 9.63 -5.96
C LEU A 66 2.20 9.80 -6.91
N GLU A 67 3.02 10.84 -6.74
CA GLU A 67 4.20 11.08 -7.57
C GLU A 67 5.41 10.27 -7.08
N ASP A 68 5.79 10.42 -5.81
CA ASP A 68 7.03 9.86 -5.27
C ASP A 68 6.95 8.35 -5.05
N TYR A 69 5.76 7.78 -4.77
CA TYR A 69 5.58 6.34 -4.65
C TYR A 69 6.03 5.61 -5.92
N TYR A 70 5.66 6.12 -7.08
CA TYR A 70 6.04 5.53 -8.36
C TYR A 70 7.51 5.76 -8.71
N ALA A 71 8.14 6.77 -8.16
CA ALA A 71 9.57 7.04 -8.31
C ALA A 71 10.46 6.18 -7.39
N THR A 72 9.89 5.48 -6.41
CA THR A 72 10.67 4.56 -5.55
C THR A 72 11.18 3.35 -6.32
N SER A 73 12.23 2.70 -5.81
CA SER A 73 12.81 1.50 -6.43
C SER A 73 11.76 0.40 -6.63
N ASP A 74 11.77 -0.24 -7.80
CA ASP A 74 10.92 -1.41 -8.11
C ASP A 74 11.24 -2.62 -7.22
N ALA A 75 12.43 -2.65 -6.62
CA ALA A 75 12.83 -3.69 -5.67
C ALA A 75 12.21 -3.53 -4.28
N TRP A 76 11.52 -2.42 -4.01
CA TRP A 76 10.87 -2.21 -2.71
C TRP A 76 9.44 -2.75 -2.72
N SER A 77 9.01 -3.29 -1.57
CA SER A 77 7.59 -3.61 -1.36
C SER A 77 6.74 -2.34 -1.36
N VAL A 78 5.44 -2.50 -1.57
CA VAL A 78 4.47 -1.40 -1.44
C VAL A 78 4.59 -0.74 -0.08
N ARG A 79 4.60 -1.54 1.00
CA ARG A 79 4.76 -1.06 2.37
C ARG A 79 6.01 -0.19 2.54
N ARG A 80 7.18 -0.67 2.08
CA ARG A 80 8.44 0.08 2.22
C ARG A 80 8.45 1.37 1.42
N SER A 81 7.95 1.32 0.17
CA SER A 81 7.83 2.51 -0.68
C SER A 81 6.95 3.57 -0.03
N ALA A 82 5.75 3.16 0.41
CA ALA A 82 4.79 4.04 1.05
C ALA A 82 5.29 4.64 2.37
N GLN A 83 5.87 3.83 3.25
CA GLN A 83 6.46 4.30 4.51
C GLN A 83 7.57 5.34 4.27
N ARG A 84 8.39 5.14 3.24
CA ARG A 84 9.47 6.07 2.91
C ARG A 84 8.94 7.40 2.41
N VAL A 85 7.95 7.37 1.52
CA VAL A 85 7.32 8.57 0.96
C VAL A 85 6.56 9.33 2.03
N LEU A 86 5.63 8.66 2.71
CA LEU A 86 4.81 9.31 3.75
C LEU A 86 5.64 9.82 4.93
N GLY A 87 6.72 9.11 5.29
CA GLY A 87 7.66 9.60 6.30
C GLY A 87 8.37 10.90 5.88
N ALA A 88 8.77 11.00 4.62
CA ALA A 88 9.37 12.23 4.08
C ALA A 88 8.35 13.37 3.99
N THR A 89 7.14 13.08 3.53
CA THR A 89 6.03 14.05 3.48
C THR A 89 5.67 14.57 4.87
N ASN A 90 5.55 13.66 5.86
CA ASN A 90 5.30 14.03 7.25
C ASN A 90 6.38 14.97 7.80
N ALA A 91 7.65 14.63 7.57
CA ALA A 91 8.76 15.45 8.03
C ALA A 91 8.74 16.84 7.38
N TRP A 92 8.37 16.93 6.10
CA TRP A 92 8.22 18.21 5.40
C TRP A 92 7.07 19.04 5.98
N LEU A 93 5.86 18.45 6.15
CA LEU A 93 4.69 19.11 6.73
C LEU A 93 5.00 19.65 8.14
N HIS A 94 5.60 18.79 8.99
CA HIS A 94 6.03 19.20 10.32
C HIS A 94 7.02 20.36 10.28
N ALA A 95 8.00 20.33 9.38
CA ALA A 95 8.97 21.42 9.22
C ALA A 95 8.32 22.73 8.75
N GLN A 96 7.28 22.68 7.89
CA GLN A 96 6.50 23.86 7.51
C GLN A 96 5.77 24.46 8.71
N THR A 97 5.10 23.63 9.52
CA THR A 97 4.45 24.07 10.78
C THR A 97 5.47 24.77 11.69
N MET A 98 6.64 24.18 11.91
CA MET A 98 7.68 24.73 12.78
C MET A 98 8.28 26.06 12.29
N ARG A 99 8.22 26.32 10.98
CA ARG A 99 8.67 27.60 10.34
C ARG A 99 7.56 28.65 10.29
N SER A 100 6.32 28.28 10.53
CA SER A 100 5.16 29.15 10.45
C SER A 100 4.83 29.79 11.82
N HIS A 101 3.81 30.65 11.84
CA HIS A 101 3.25 31.17 13.08
C HIS A 101 2.56 30.08 13.92
N ALA A 102 2.19 28.94 13.32
CA ALA A 102 1.57 27.79 13.97
C ALA A 102 2.54 26.92 14.78
N ARG A 103 3.82 27.27 14.89
CA ARG A 103 4.83 26.49 15.67
C ARG A 103 4.46 26.24 17.12
N PHE A 104 3.60 27.10 17.71
CA PHE A 104 3.14 27.00 19.09
C PHE A 104 1.71 26.45 19.23
N ASP A 105 1.01 26.29 18.10
CA ASP A 105 -0.35 25.76 18.02
C ASP A 105 -0.43 24.80 16.83
N LYS A 106 -0.23 23.52 17.09
CA LYS A 106 -0.16 22.50 16.05
C LYS A 106 -1.46 22.33 15.27
N ASP A 107 -2.59 22.65 15.90
CA ASP A 107 -3.92 22.55 15.30
C ASP A 107 -4.15 23.64 14.22
N ARG A 108 -3.22 24.57 14.08
CA ARG A 108 -3.20 25.61 13.04
C ARG A 108 -2.07 25.41 12.02
N GLY A 109 -1.38 24.27 12.10
CA GLY A 109 -0.25 23.93 11.24
C GLY A 109 -0.63 23.16 9.96
N TYR A 110 0.41 22.73 9.26
CA TYR A 110 0.28 21.86 8.08
C TYR A 110 -0.02 20.43 8.54
N VAL A 111 -1.27 20.16 8.82
CA VAL A 111 -1.72 18.86 9.36
C VAL A 111 -2.91 18.35 8.58
N CYS A 112 -2.90 17.06 8.23
CA CYS A 112 -3.99 16.38 7.54
C CYS A 112 -4.03 14.90 7.89
N THR A 113 -5.18 14.27 7.66
CA THR A 113 -5.32 12.81 7.59
C THR A 113 -4.70 12.28 6.31
N PHE A 114 -4.59 10.98 6.17
CA PHE A 114 -4.19 10.34 4.92
C PHE A 114 -4.71 8.91 4.84
N SER A 115 -5.40 8.57 3.78
CA SER A 115 -5.84 7.21 3.48
C SER A 115 -5.59 6.87 2.02
N ALA A 116 -5.02 5.69 1.77
CA ALA A 116 -4.73 5.26 0.40
C ALA A 116 -4.92 3.75 0.22
N LEU A 117 -5.28 3.37 -1.01
CA LEU A 117 -5.22 2.01 -1.52
C LEU A 117 -4.20 1.90 -2.63
N VAL A 118 -3.40 0.85 -2.61
CA VAL A 118 -2.57 0.43 -3.74
C VAL A 118 -2.98 -0.98 -4.14
N VAL A 119 -3.54 -1.12 -5.34
CA VAL A 119 -3.87 -2.44 -5.90
C VAL A 119 -2.72 -2.89 -6.78
N LYS A 120 -2.03 -3.95 -6.37
CA LYS A 120 -0.89 -4.49 -7.09
C LYS A 120 -0.98 -6.00 -7.21
N GLY A 121 -0.96 -6.51 -8.45
CA GLY A 121 -1.12 -7.93 -8.69
C GLY A 121 -2.50 -8.42 -8.22
N ARG A 122 -2.51 -9.24 -7.19
CA ARG A 122 -3.72 -9.77 -6.55
C ARG A 122 -3.86 -9.31 -5.09
N GLU A 123 -3.22 -8.21 -4.73
CA GLU A 123 -3.21 -7.67 -3.37
C GLU A 123 -3.72 -6.23 -3.36
N VAL A 124 -4.47 -5.90 -2.31
CA VAL A 124 -4.89 -4.53 -1.97
C VAL A 124 -4.16 -4.13 -0.71
N HIS A 125 -3.31 -3.13 -0.84
CA HIS A 125 -2.55 -2.56 0.26
C HIS A 125 -3.25 -1.31 0.75
N VAL A 126 -3.59 -1.30 2.02
CA VAL A 126 -4.25 -0.19 2.73
C VAL A 126 -3.21 0.56 3.55
N LEU A 127 -3.19 1.87 3.43
CA LEU A 127 -2.34 2.79 4.18
C LEU A 127 -3.23 3.82 4.84
N HIS A 128 -3.05 4.06 6.14
CA HIS A 128 -3.97 4.91 6.88
C HIS A 128 -3.31 5.67 8.02
N VAL A 129 -3.66 6.95 8.12
CA VAL A 129 -3.36 7.85 9.25
C VAL A 129 -4.52 8.83 9.39
N GLY A 130 -5.15 8.87 10.55
CA GLY A 130 -6.24 9.81 10.82
C GLY A 130 -7.57 9.11 11.05
N ASP A 131 -8.64 9.72 10.60
CA ASP A 131 -10.01 9.26 10.76
C ASP A 131 -10.84 9.27 9.47
N ALA A 132 -10.22 9.57 8.32
CA ALA A 132 -10.83 9.22 7.04
C ALA A 132 -10.95 7.70 6.92
N ARG A 133 -12.01 7.19 6.35
CA ARG A 133 -12.31 5.75 6.38
C ARG A 133 -12.22 5.10 5.02
N ILE A 134 -11.79 3.84 5.02
CA ILE A 134 -11.84 2.94 3.88
C ILE A 134 -12.77 1.78 4.21
N TYR A 135 -13.73 1.55 3.35
CA TYR A 135 -14.67 0.44 3.44
C TYR A 135 -14.51 -0.50 2.25
N ARG A 136 -14.73 -1.79 2.49
CA ARG A 136 -14.97 -2.78 1.44
C ARG A 136 -16.45 -3.07 1.39
N LEU A 137 -17.05 -2.95 0.20
CA LEU A 137 -18.45 -3.25 -0.02
C LEU A 137 -18.57 -4.68 -0.51
N GLN A 138 -19.31 -5.51 0.23
CA GLN A 138 -19.57 -6.90 -0.12
C GLN A 138 -21.09 -7.14 -0.13
N GLY A 139 -21.69 -7.22 -1.31
CA GLY A 139 -23.15 -7.28 -1.45
C GLY A 139 -23.81 -6.04 -0.82
N THR A 140 -24.60 -6.24 0.25
CA THR A 140 -25.23 -5.15 1.01
C THR A 140 -24.44 -4.77 2.28
N ALA A 141 -23.35 -5.48 2.58
CA ALA A 141 -22.51 -5.23 3.73
C ALA A 141 -21.44 -4.18 3.42
N TRP A 142 -21.10 -3.42 4.44
CA TRP A 142 -20.11 -2.36 4.44
C TRP A 142 -19.12 -2.67 5.59
N GLU A 143 -17.95 -3.18 5.23
CA GLU A 143 -16.90 -3.51 6.19
C GLU A 143 -15.90 -2.35 6.27
N GLN A 144 -15.76 -1.74 7.43
CA GLN A 144 -14.71 -0.74 7.66
C GLN A 144 -13.35 -1.44 7.79
N ILE A 145 -12.43 -1.08 6.90
CA ILE A 145 -11.08 -1.68 6.85
C ILE A 145 -10.09 -0.90 7.72
N THR A 146 -10.26 0.42 7.82
CA THR A 146 -9.42 1.30 8.63
C THR A 146 -9.97 1.45 10.05
N GLU A 147 -9.10 1.84 10.99
CA GLU A 147 -9.47 2.15 12.36
C GLU A 147 -9.19 3.63 12.63
N ASP A 148 -10.19 4.37 13.15
CA ASP A 148 -10.06 5.80 13.35
C ASP A 148 -9.03 6.11 14.44
N HIS A 149 -8.10 6.99 14.16
CA HIS A 149 -7.13 7.49 15.12
C HIS A 149 -7.69 8.68 15.90
N ARG A 150 -8.77 8.44 16.64
CA ARG A 150 -9.39 9.44 17.52
C ARG A 150 -9.14 9.11 18.99
N VAL A 151 -8.84 10.12 19.79
CA VAL A 151 -8.77 10.04 21.26
C VAL A 151 -10.02 10.69 21.83
N HIS A 152 -10.84 9.90 22.51
CA HIS A 152 -12.03 10.38 23.20
C HIS A 152 -11.66 10.83 24.61
N LEU A 153 -11.79 12.11 24.91
CA LEU A 153 -11.59 12.67 26.26
C LEU A 153 -12.89 12.64 27.07
N SER A 154 -14.02 12.72 26.41
CA SER A 154 -15.36 12.61 27.00
C SER A 154 -16.35 12.03 25.97
N SER A 155 -17.62 11.89 26.37
CA SER A 155 -18.67 11.48 25.41
C SER A 155 -18.96 12.51 24.31
N VAL A 156 -18.45 13.74 24.44
CA VAL A 156 -18.71 14.87 23.52
C VAL A 156 -17.43 15.39 22.84
N GLU A 157 -16.27 15.18 23.46
CA GLU A 157 -15.00 15.71 22.94
C GLU A 157 -14.11 14.58 22.45
N SER A 158 -13.78 14.63 21.16
CA SER A 158 -12.78 13.74 20.52
C SER A 158 -11.78 14.56 19.73
N TYR A 159 -10.52 14.15 19.80
CA TYR A 159 -9.41 14.78 19.07
C TYR A 159 -8.74 13.77 18.16
N LEU A 160 -8.22 14.27 17.07
CA LEU A 160 -7.42 13.46 16.14
C LEU A 160 -6.12 13.02 16.83
N GLY A 161 -5.99 11.72 17.09
CA GLY A 161 -4.86 11.14 17.82
C GLY A 161 -3.59 10.99 16.97
N ARG A 162 -3.74 10.78 15.65
CA ARG A 162 -2.64 10.72 14.68
C ARG A 162 -3.03 11.41 13.39
N ALA A 163 -2.11 12.27 12.87
CA ALA A 163 -2.23 12.93 11.57
C ALA A 163 -0.84 13.24 11.02
N LEU A 164 -0.71 13.34 9.71
CA LEU A 164 0.51 13.82 9.08
C LEU A 164 0.81 15.26 9.51
N GLY A 165 2.08 15.57 9.76
CA GLY A 165 2.53 16.91 10.15
C GLY A 165 2.47 17.23 11.65
N THR A 166 1.83 16.42 12.50
CA THR A 166 1.72 16.66 13.93
C THR A 166 3.03 16.53 14.71
N GLY A 167 3.98 15.75 14.19
CA GLY A 167 5.26 15.49 14.81
C GLY A 167 6.33 15.07 13.80
N PRO A 168 7.62 14.96 14.24
CA PRO A 168 8.72 14.60 13.36
C PRO A 168 8.64 13.16 12.83
N HIS A 169 7.95 12.28 13.55
CA HIS A 169 7.75 10.88 13.20
C HIS A 169 6.26 10.56 13.16
N ILE A 170 5.91 9.64 12.27
CA ILE A 170 4.54 9.18 12.09
C ILE A 170 4.49 7.65 12.02
N GLU A 171 3.55 7.06 12.70
CA GLU A 171 3.19 5.67 12.56
C GLU A 171 2.03 5.55 11.56
N ILE A 172 2.21 4.73 10.53
CA ILE A 172 1.26 4.53 9.43
C ILE A 172 0.69 3.13 9.57
N ASP A 173 -0.60 3.02 9.70
CA ASP A 173 -1.28 1.73 9.69
C ASP A 173 -1.20 1.14 8.28
N TYR A 174 -0.87 -0.16 8.25
CA TYR A 174 -0.73 -0.90 7.01
C TYR A 174 -1.43 -2.25 7.11
N ARG A 175 -2.30 -2.53 6.14
CA ARG A 175 -2.93 -3.85 5.94
C ARG A 175 -2.73 -4.30 4.51
N CYS A 176 -2.67 -5.61 4.30
CA CYS A 176 -2.63 -6.23 2.99
C CYS A 176 -3.78 -7.24 2.92
N LEU A 177 -4.62 -7.10 1.92
CA LEU A 177 -5.80 -7.93 1.69
C LEU A 177 -5.67 -8.65 0.35
N GLU A 178 -6.25 -9.82 0.22
CA GLU A 178 -6.39 -10.47 -1.07
C GLU A 178 -7.46 -9.75 -1.89
N ALA A 179 -7.15 -9.52 -3.17
CA ALA A 179 -8.04 -8.87 -4.12
C ALA A 179 -8.89 -9.91 -4.85
N GLU A 180 -10.18 -9.64 -4.97
CA GLU A 180 -11.11 -10.42 -5.76
C GLU A 180 -11.69 -9.56 -6.89
N ALA A 181 -11.97 -10.18 -8.04
CA ALA A 181 -12.67 -9.48 -9.10
C ALA A 181 -14.12 -9.18 -8.66
N GLY A 182 -14.55 -7.94 -8.83
CA GLY A 182 -15.82 -7.43 -8.31
C GLY A 182 -15.73 -6.72 -6.97
N ASP A 183 -14.59 -6.80 -6.28
CA ASP A 183 -14.38 -6.00 -5.06
C ASP A 183 -14.60 -4.52 -5.32
N LEU A 184 -15.33 -3.88 -4.44
CA LEU A 184 -15.58 -2.45 -4.47
C LEU A 184 -15.16 -1.83 -3.14
N TYR A 185 -14.31 -0.83 -3.23
CA TYR A 185 -13.81 -0.05 -2.08
C TYR A 185 -14.37 1.37 -2.13
N LEU A 186 -14.71 1.88 -0.96
CA LEU A 186 -15.12 3.27 -0.74
C LEU A 186 -14.12 3.92 0.20
N LEU A 187 -13.50 5.02 -0.22
CA LEU A 187 -12.74 5.91 0.64
C LEU A 187 -13.59 7.17 0.87
N ALA A 188 -13.69 7.62 2.10
CA ALA A 188 -14.54 8.75 2.47
C ALA A 188 -13.94 9.56 3.62
N THR A 189 -14.08 10.90 3.55
CA THR A 189 -13.84 11.81 4.68
C THR A 189 -15.03 11.83 5.62
N ASP A 190 -14.87 12.40 6.81
CA ASP A 190 -15.91 12.38 7.85
C ASP A 190 -17.16 13.17 7.45
N GLY A 191 -17.02 14.26 6.69
CA GLY A 191 -18.16 14.94 6.08
C GLY A 191 -19.01 14.05 5.17
N ALA A 192 -18.42 12.98 4.61
CA ALA A 192 -19.15 11.98 3.84
C ALA A 192 -19.72 10.86 4.73
N TYR A 193 -18.84 10.09 5.42
CA TYR A 193 -19.26 8.83 6.05
C TYR A 193 -20.17 9.02 7.26
N THR A 194 -20.15 10.16 7.95
CA THR A 194 -21.05 10.45 9.06
C THR A 194 -22.50 10.59 8.61
N HIS A 195 -22.73 10.86 7.33
CA HIS A 195 -24.04 11.06 6.73
C HIS A 195 -24.44 9.94 5.75
N LEU A 196 -23.56 8.96 5.52
CA LEU A 196 -23.81 7.82 4.62
C LEU A 196 -24.02 6.53 5.41
N ASP A 197 -24.73 5.60 4.82
CA ASP A 197 -24.92 4.24 5.32
C ASP A 197 -24.70 3.22 4.19
N ALA A 198 -24.63 1.95 4.53
CA ALA A 198 -24.44 0.87 3.56
C ALA A 198 -25.52 0.83 2.48
N ALA A 199 -26.75 1.18 2.83
CA ALA A 199 -27.88 1.19 1.89
C ALA A 199 -27.72 2.29 0.85
N SER A 200 -27.32 3.50 1.26
CA SER A 200 -27.04 4.61 0.34
C SER A 200 -25.92 4.27 -0.63
N ALA A 201 -24.80 3.70 -0.11
CA ALA A 201 -23.66 3.31 -0.95
C ALA A 201 -24.04 2.25 -1.97
N HIS A 202 -24.76 1.22 -1.53
CA HIS A 202 -25.26 0.17 -2.42
C HIS A 202 -26.21 0.72 -3.49
N SER A 203 -27.17 1.57 -3.10
CA SER A 203 -28.14 2.17 -4.01
C SER A 203 -27.45 3.04 -5.07
N ALA A 204 -26.49 3.88 -4.68
CA ALA A 204 -25.77 4.74 -5.62
C ALA A 204 -24.98 3.92 -6.66
N VAL A 205 -24.28 2.86 -6.22
CA VAL A 205 -23.54 1.99 -7.14
C VAL A 205 -24.47 1.17 -8.03
N GLN A 206 -25.61 0.72 -7.53
CA GLN A 206 -26.60 0.02 -8.37
C GLN A 206 -27.25 0.93 -9.39
N GLN A 207 -27.47 2.20 -9.06
CA GLN A 207 -28.04 3.19 -9.98
C GLN A 207 -27.08 3.55 -11.12
N PHE A 208 -25.76 3.53 -10.85
CA PHE A 208 -24.72 3.89 -11.81
C PHE A 208 -23.62 2.81 -11.91
N PRO A 209 -23.98 1.59 -12.34
CA PRO A 209 -23.05 0.44 -12.31
C PRO A 209 -21.85 0.60 -13.25
N ASP A 210 -21.97 1.37 -14.30
CA ASP A 210 -20.95 1.61 -15.33
C ASP A 210 -20.31 3.00 -15.22
N ASP A 211 -20.81 3.86 -14.32
CA ASP A 211 -20.33 5.22 -14.09
C ASP A 211 -20.13 5.47 -12.58
N LEU A 212 -18.96 5.12 -12.08
CA LEU A 212 -18.63 5.32 -10.66
C LEU A 212 -18.40 6.79 -10.29
N ASP A 213 -18.12 7.69 -11.25
CA ASP A 213 -18.09 9.13 -10.98
C ASP A 213 -19.49 9.64 -10.65
N ALA A 214 -20.51 9.23 -11.42
CA ALA A 214 -21.91 9.55 -11.11
C ALA A 214 -22.35 8.91 -9.78
N ALA A 215 -21.90 7.70 -9.45
CA ALA A 215 -22.16 7.08 -8.16
C ALA A 215 -21.51 7.86 -7.01
N ALA A 216 -20.26 8.27 -7.15
CA ALA A 216 -19.55 9.09 -6.15
C ALA A 216 -20.23 10.46 -5.96
N GLN A 217 -20.65 11.10 -7.05
CA GLN A 217 -21.42 12.35 -6.99
C GLN A 217 -22.75 12.15 -6.25
N ALA A 218 -23.48 11.09 -6.54
CA ALA A 218 -24.75 10.79 -5.86
C ALA A 218 -24.55 10.61 -4.35
N LEU A 219 -23.45 9.97 -3.92
CA LEU A 219 -23.11 9.83 -2.51
C LEU A 219 -22.84 11.19 -1.84
N VAL A 220 -22.10 12.07 -2.50
CA VAL A 220 -21.84 13.42 -2.02
C VAL A 220 -23.14 14.22 -1.91
N ASP A 221 -24.02 14.12 -2.90
CA ASP A 221 -25.35 14.77 -2.89
C ASP A 221 -26.23 14.25 -1.74
N ILE A 222 -26.20 12.94 -1.46
CA ILE A 222 -26.93 12.34 -0.33
C ILE A 222 -26.37 12.85 1.00
N ALA A 223 -25.04 12.90 1.18
CA ALA A 223 -24.42 13.39 2.40
C ALA A 223 -24.80 14.86 2.66
N GLN A 224 -24.75 15.70 1.64
CA GLN A 224 -25.16 17.10 1.72
C GLN A 224 -26.65 17.23 2.05
N ALA A 225 -27.52 16.47 1.39
CA ALA A 225 -28.96 16.48 1.63
C ALA A 225 -29.33 16.02 3.06
N ARG A 226 -28.49 15.19 3.68
CA ARG A 226 -28.62 14.74 5.06
C ARG A 226 -28.02 15.72 6.09
N GLY A 227 -27.54 16.88 5.64
CA GLY A 227 -27.11 17.98 6.50
C GLY A 227 -25.61 18.00 6.80
N SER A 228 -24.76 17.42 5.98
CA SER A 228 -23.31 17.62 6.11
C SER A 228 -22.96 19.09 5.84
N GLU A 229 -22.27 19.71 6.78
CA GLU A 229 -21.75 21.08 6.70
C GLU A 229 -20.25 21.10 6.40
N ASP A 230 -19.58 19.94 6.48
CA ASP A 230 -18.14 19.76 6.27
C ASP A 230 -17.79 19.55 4.79
N ASP A 231 -16.50 19.51 4.50
CA ASP A 231 -15.98 19.09 3.20
C ASP A 231 -16.32 17.62 2.98
N ILE A 232 -16.83 17.29 1.79
CA ILE A 232 -17.34 15.94 1.48
C ILE A 232 -16.53 15.36 0.34
N THR A 233 -15.74 14.32 0.62
CA THR A 233 -14.96 13.63 -0.42
C THR A 233 -15.21 12.13 -0.40
N VAL A 234 -15.46 11.58 -1.60
CA VAL A 234 -15.72 10.16 -1.85
C VAL A 234 -14.90 9.69 -3.03
N GLN A 235 -14.23 8.55 -2.88
CA GLN A 235 -13.64 7.78 -3.97
C GLN A 235 -14.18 6.36 -3.95
N LEU A 236 -14.60 5.85 -5.11
CA LEU A 236 -15.03 4.47 -5.33
C LEU A 236 -14.03 3.77 -6.25
N LEU A 237 -13.51 2.63 -5.83
CA LEU A 237 -12.59 1.82 -6.62
C LEU A 237 -13.15 0.40 -6.77
N ARG A 238 -13.49 0.00 -8.00
CA ARG A 238 -13.90 -1.36 -8.32
C ARG A 238 -12.79 -2.13 -9.04
N ILE A 239 -12.55 -3.36 -8.62
CA ILE A 239 -11.61 -4.28 -9.27
C ILE A 239 -12.36 -5.06 -10.36
N ASP A 240 -12.15 -4.69 -11.62
CA ASP A 240 -12.85 -5.32 -12.76
C ASP A 240 -12.15 -6.56 -13.30
N GLY A 241 -10.87 -6.73 -13.01
CA GLY A 241 -10.09 -7.88 -13.44
C GLY A 241 -8.74 -7.95 -12.77
N LEU A 242 -8.30 -9.16 -12.51
CA LEU A 242 -7.03 -9.45 -11.87
C LEU A 242 -6.11 -10.22 -12.83
N PRO A 243 -4.79 -10.05 -12.72
CA PRO A 243 -3.86 -10.88 -13.45
C PRO A 243 -4.03 -12.34 -13.04
N GLN A 244 -3.81 -13.25 -13.98
CA GLN A 244 -3.77 -14.66 -13.64
C GLN A 244 -2.75 -14.86 -12.51
N ALA A 245 -3.10 -15.71 -11.54
CA ALA A 245 -2.14 -16.17 -10.56
C ALA A 245 -0.95 -16.75 -11.33
N GLN A 246 0.20 -16.07 -11.26
CA GLN A 246 1.38 -16.59 -11.96
C GLN A 246 1.78 -17.90 -11.28
N PRO A 247 2.19 -18.92 -12.05
CA PRO A 247 2.62 -20.22 -11.50
C PRO A 247 3.87 -20.14 -10.59
N LEU A 248 4.49 -18.97 -10.42
CA LEU A 248 5.49 -18.72 -9.36
C LEU A 248 4.95 -19.03 -7.96
N LEU A 249 3.61 -18.91 -7.76
CA LEU A 249 2.93 -19.39 -6.55
C LEU A 249 2.90 -20.92 -6.44
N GLY A 250 2.91 -21.65 -7.55
CA GLY A 250 2.99 -23.11 -7.54
C GLY A 250 4.34 -23.63 -7.04
N LEU A 251 5.44 -22.97 -7.43
CA LEU A 251 6.77 -23.26 -6.88
C LEU A 251 6.90 -22.93 -5.39
N ARG A 252 6.11 -22.00 -4.90
CA ARG A 252 6.15 -21.48 -3.54
C ARG A 252 5.42 -22.35 -2.53
N GLN A 253 4.34 -23.03 -2.93
CA GLN A 253 3.60 -23.94 -2.04
C GLN A 253 4.32 -25.29 -1.83
N GLU A 254 5.31 -25.59 -2.67
CA GLU A 254 6.04 -26.88 -2.63
C GLU A 254 7.42 -26.78 -1.95
N LEU A 255 7.99 -25.57 -1.80
CA LEU A 255 9.30 -25.40 -1.21
C LEU A 255 9.19 -25.03 0.27
N ALA A 256 9.81 -25.84 1.12
CA ALA A 256 9.97 -25.52 2.54
C ALA A 256 11.00 -24.41 2.73
N LEU A 257 10.87 -23.63 3.81
CA LEU A 257 11.90 -22.68 4.16
C LEU A 257 13.19 -23.39 4.59
N PRO A 258 14.36 -22.98 4.02
CA PRO A 258 15.61 -23.66 4.33
C PRO A 258 15.97 -23.49 5.80
N PRO A 259 16.62 -24.50 6.43
CA PRO A 259 17.16 -24.37 7.79
C PRO A 259 18.33 -23.39 7.81
N VAL A 260 18.75 -22.99 9.00
CA VAL A 260 20.02 -22.28 9.17
C VAL A 260 21.17 -23.24 8.86
N LEU A 261 21.96 -22.90 7.84
CA LEU A 261 23.09 -23.73 7.45
C LEU A 261 24.32 -23.41 8.30
N THR A 262 25.03 -24.47 8.70
CA THR A 262 26.32 -24.39 9.40
C THR A 262 27.41 -25.07 8.59
N GLU A 263 28.67 -24.78 8.92
CA GLU A 263 29.82 -25.43 8.27
C GLU A 263 29.73 -26.96 8.37
N ARG A 264 30.13 -27.63 7.32
CA ARG A 264 30.10 -29.08 7.12
C ARG A 264 28.70 -29.72 7.00
N MET A 265 27.64 -28.95 7.08
CA MET A 265 26.28 -29.44 6.88
C MET A 265 26.06 -29.80 5.42
N SER A 266 25.41 -30.94 5.18
CA SER A 266 24.90 -31.29 3.86
C SER A 266 23.46 -30.81 3.71
N PHE A 267 23.18 -30.08 2.62
CA PHE A 267 21.88 -29.51 2.33
C PHE A 267 21.57 -29.69 0.84
N GLU A 268 20.55 -30.46 0.52
CA GLU A 268 20.11 -30.77 -0.85
C GLU A 268 21.24 -31.30 -1.77
N GLY A 269 22.19 -32.05 -1.21
CA GLY A 269 23.33 -32.58 -1.94
C GLY A 269 24.49 -31.60 -2.14
N PHE A 270 24.46 -30.50 -1.42
CA PHE A 270 25.56 -29.53 -1.34
C PHE A 270 26.15 -29.52 0.07
N ARG A 271 27.46 -29.68 0.17
CA ARG A 271 28.15 -29.60 1.45
C ARG A 271 28.66 -28.18 1.69
N VAL A 272 28.17 -27.55 2.75
CA VAL A 272 28.57 -26.20 3.17
C VAL A 272 30.02 -26.22 3.65
N LEU A 273 30.85 -25.36 3.08
CA LEU A 273 32.25 -25.24 3.47
C LEU A 273 32.46 -24.13 4.52
N ARG A 274 31.90 -22.96 4.25
CA ARG A 274 31.93 -21.80 5.16
C ARG A 274 30.93 -20.75 4.77
N GLU A 275 30.62 -19.88 5.71
CA GLU A 275 29.84 -18.67 5.47
C GLU A 275 30.69 -17.63 4.73
N LEU A 276 30.12 -16.95 3.72
CA LEU A 276 30.74 -15.87 2.98
C LEU A 276 30.22 -14.51 3.42
N HIS A 277 28.90 -14.41 3.65
CA HIS A 277 28.26 -13.16 3.99
C HIS A 277 26.91 -13.41 4.66
N VAL A 278 26.62 -12.65 5.71
CA VAL A 278 25.33 -12.58 6.37
C VAL A 278 24.84 -11.14 6.42
N SER A 279 23.59 -10.95 6.05
CA SER A 279 22.92 -9.67 6.14
C SER A 279 21.48 -9.87 6.61
N ASP A 280 20.81 -8.79 6.94
CA ASP A 280 19.37 -8.80 7.27
C ASP A 280 18.48 -9.33 6.13
N ARG A 281 19.05 -9.51 4.92
CA ARG A 281 18.32 -9.95 3.73
C ARG A 281 18.63 -11.37 3.30
N SER A 282 19.87 -11.80 3.38
CA SER A 282 20.28 -13.12 2.90
C SER A 282 21.52 -13.63 3.60
N HIS A 283 21.63 -14.96 3.66
CA HIS A 283 22.81 -15.69 4.06
C HIS A 283 23.46 -16.30 2.83
N VAL A 284 24.77 -16.12 2.68
CA VAL A 284 25.54 -16.58 1.53
C VAL A 284 26.64 -17.51 2.02
N HIS A 285 26.67 -18.73 1.49
CA HIS A 285 27.62 -19.76 1.86
C HIS A 285 28.39 -20.26 0.66
N LEU A 286 29.69 -20.55 0.87
CA LEU A 286 30.47 -21.38 -0.06
C LEU A 286 30.12 -22.84 0.21
N ALA A 287 29.80 -23.57 -0.85
CA ALA A 287 29.49 -24.99 -0.77
C ALA A 287 30.15 -25.75 -1.95
N VAL A 288 30.13 -27.06 -1.86
CA VAL A 288 30.58 -27.97 -2.91
C VAL A 288 29.45 -28.92 -3.23
N ASP A 289 29.17 -29.11 -4.49
CA ASP A 289 28.28 -30.15 -4.96
C ASP A 289 28.89 -31.53 -4.65
N GLU A 290 28.20 -32.34 -3.87
CA GLU A 290 28.72 -33.65 -3.39
C GLU A 290 28.84 -34.70 -4.52
N GLN A 291 28.14 -34.50 -5.65
CA GLN A 291 28.23 -35.41 -6.79
C GLN A 291 29.34 -35.02 -7.75
N THR A 292 29.46 -33.73 -8.05
CA THR A 292 30.41 -33.24 -9.08
C THR A 292 31.72 -32.73 -8.48
N GLY A 293 31.79 -32.44 -7.20
CA GLY A 293 32.92 -31.80 -6.54
C GLY A 293 33.09 -30.32 -6.90
N GLN A 294 32.17 -29.71 -7.66
CA GLN A 294 32.28 -28.33 -8.06
C GLN A 294 31.95 -27.37 -6.93
N PRO A 295 32.78 -26.33 -6.70
CA PRO A 295 32.46 -25.27 -5.75
C PRO A 295 31.36 -24.37 -6.33
N LEU A 296 30.44 -23.95 -5.45
CA LEU A 296 29.33 -23.07 -5.79
C LEU A 296 28.99 -22.16 -4.60
N VAL A 297 28.14 -21.19 -4.85
CA VAL A 297 27.60 -20.29 -3.82
C VAL A 297 26.12 -20.61 -3.58
N LEU A 298 25.78 -20.90 -2.33
CA LEU A 298 24.39 -21.02 -1.89
C LEU A 298 23.96 -19.68 -1.30
N LYS A 299 22.86 -19.12 -1.79
CA LYS A 299 22.21 -17.93 -1.25
C LYS A 299 20.85 -18.33 -0.69
N LEU A 300 20.63 -18.08 0.59
CA LEU A 300 19.42 -18.41 1.30
C LEU A 300 18.73 -17.14 1.81
N PRO A 301 17.40 -17.16 1.95
CA PRO A 301 16.68 -16.05 2.55
C PRO A 301 17.06 -15.88 4.02
N SER A 302 17.05 -14.64 4.50
CA SER A 302 17.28 -14.36 5.92
C SER A 302 16.17 -14.95 6.78
N VAL A 303 16.58 -15.47 7.94
CA VAL A 303 15.65 -15.99 8.96
C VAL A 303 14.68 -14.92 9.45
N ALA A 304 15.14 -13.66 9.53
CA ALA A 304 14.33 -12.53 9.97
C ALA A 304 13.20 -12.15 8.98
N LEU A 305 13.25 -12.62 7.72
CA LEU A 305 12.29 -12.31 6.66
C LEU A 305 11.47 -13.53 6.22
N ARG A 306 11.45 -14.59 7.02
CA ARG A 306 10.71 -15.83 6.70
C ARG A 306 9.20 -15.62 6.51
N ASP A 307 8.63 -14.66 7.25
CA ASP A 307 7.21 -14.34 7.19
C ASP A 307 6.88 -13.21 6.19
N ASP A 308 7.90 -12.60 5.58
CA ASP A 308 7.71 -11.59 4.53
C ASP A 308 7.54 -12.25 3.17
N THR A 309 6.29 -12.47 2.83
CA THR A 309 5.84 -13.10 1.60
C THR A 309 6.37 -12.37 0.35
N ALA A 310 6.31 -11.05 0.33
CA ALA A 310 6.75 -10.25 -0.80
C ALA A 310 8.30 -10.27 -0.95
N TYR A 311 9.02 -10.46 0.14
CA TYR A 311 10.47 -10.67 0.10
C TYR A 311 10.80 -12.05 -0.49
N LEU A 312 10.14 -13.12 -0.05
CA LEU A 312 10.37 -14.48 -0.54
C LEU A 312 10.06 -14.60 -2.05
N GLU A 313 9.02 -13.93 -2.53
CA GLU A 313 8.72 -13.86 -3.97
C GLU A 313 9.84 -13.22 -4.76
N ARG A 314 10.40 -12.11 -4.27
CA ARG A 314 11.54 -11.46 -4.92
C ARG A 314 12.79 -12.31 -4.87
N PHE A 315 12.97 -13.08 -3.81
CA PHE A 315 14.10 -13.98 -3.67
C PHE A 315 14.06 -15.11 -4.72
N VAL A 316 12.90 -15.72 -4.93
CA VAL A 316 12.69 -16.72 -5.98
C VAL A 316 12.79 -16.10 -7.38
N LEU A 317 12.27 -14.89 -7.55
CA LEU A 317 12.34 -14.15 -8.82
C LEU A 317 13.80 -13.84 -9.22
N GLU A 318 14.70 -13.60 -8.27
CA GLU A 318 16.11 -13.36 -8.54
C GLU A 318 16.74 -14.53 -9.31
N GLU A 319 16.46 -15.76 -8.90
CA GLU A 319 16.95 -16.95 -9.60
C GLU A 319 16.32 -17.07 -11.00
N TRP A 320 15.00 -16.89 -11.09
CA TRP A 320 14.30 -16.95 -12.37
C TRP A 320 14.83 -15.94 -13.38
N VAL A 321 15.16 -14.72 -12.95
CA VAL A 321 15.78 -13.69 -13.77
C VAL A 321 17.21 -14.08 -14.13
N ALA A 322 18.00 -14.54 -13.16
CA ALA A 322 19.39 -14.91 -13.38
C ALA A 322 19.55 -16.07 -14.40
N GLN A 323 18.62 -17.03 -14.42
CA GLN A 323 18.60 -18.13 -15.42
C GLN A 323 18.40 -17.63 -16.86
N ARG A 324 17.82 -16.45 -17.06
CA ARG A 324 17.50 -15.86 -18.37
C ARG A 324 18.52 -14.80 -18.82
N LEU A 325 19.38 -14.36 -17.93
CA LEU A 325 20.40 -13.37 -18.23
C LEU A 325 21.69 -14.06 -18.74
N HIS A 326 22.07 -13.74 -19.97
CA HIS A 326 23.31 -14.21 -20.58
C HIS A 326 24.29 -13.03 -20.74
N ASN A 327 24.94 -12.66 -19.65
CA ASN A 327 25.88 -11.55 -19.63
C ASN A 327 27.15 -11.94 -18.85
N PRO A 328 28.37 -11.66 -19.35
CA PRO A 328 29.61 -12.01 -18.67
C PRO A 328 29.83 -11.31 -17.31
N HIS A 329 29.10 -10.23 -17.05
CA HIS A 329 29.14 -9.48 -15.78
C HIS A 329 28.07 -9.90 -14.78
N VAL A 330 27.23 -10.90 -15.10
CA VAL A 330 26.19 -11.43 -14.22
C VAL A 330 26.56 -12.86 -13.80
N LEU A 331 26.47 -13.14 -12.50
CA LEU A 331 26.67 -14.49 -11.99
C LEU A 331 25.63 -15.44 -12.58
N ARG A 332 26.08 -16.57 -13.08
CA ARG A 332 25.19 -17.60 -13.62
C ARG A 332 24.72 -18.52 -12.49
N PRO A 333 23.43 -18.87 -12.45
CA PRO A 333 22.93 -19.88 -11.55
C PRO A 333 23.61 -21.23 -11.84
N TYR A 334 23.86 -21.98 -10.79
CA TYR A 334 24.34 -23.35 -10.92
C TYR A 334 23.22 -24.24 -11.43
N ALA A 335 23.43 -24.88 -12.59
CA ALA A 335 22.46 -25.78 -13.18
C ALA A 335 22.46 -27.12 -12.46
N THR A 336 21.38 -27.48 -11.79
CA THR A 336 21.18 -28.81 -11.20
C THR A 336 19.90 -29.43 -11.73
N GLN A 337 19.89 -30.76 -11.92
CA GLN A 337 18.70 -31.52 -12.29
C GLN A 337 18.03 -32.16 -11.08
N ARG A 338 18.54 -31.90 -9.86
CA ARG A 338 17.97 -32.45 -8.63
C ARG A 338 16.64 -31.78 -8.32
N PRO A 339 15.64 -32.55 -7.87
CA PRO A 339 14.42 -31.95 -7.32
C PRO A 339 14.77 -31.15 -6.06
N ARG A 340 14.20 -29.96 -5.94
CA ARG A 340 14.33 -29.09 -4.78
C ARG A 340 13.19 -29.34 -3.81
N THR A 341 13.48 -29.28 -2.53
CA THR A 341 12.49 -29.33 -1.46
C THR A 341 12.45 -28.03 -0.66
N HIS A 342 13.47 -27.18 -0.85
CA HIS A 342 13.60 -25.87 -0.17
C HIS A 342 13.94 -24.73 -1.14
#